data_f561fcc422e16d9ca97e23f1f67df0ce
#
_entry.id   f561fcc422e16d9ca97e23f1f67df0ce
#
_cell.length_a   1.000
_cell.length_b   1.000
_cell.length_c   1.000
_cell.angle_alpha   90.00
_cell.angle_beta   90.00
_cell.angle_gamma   90.00
#
_symmetry.space_group_name_H-M   'P 1'
#
loop_
_entity.id
_entity.type
_entity.pdbx_description
1 polymer ?
#
loop_
_entity_poly.entity_id
_entity_poly.type
_entity_poly.pdbx_seq_one_letter_code
_entity_poly.pdbx_strand_id
1 'polypeptide(L)'
;MKKDKKIITNKRRSFIKKAGLLTLGAAGATTVKAPYAFSATNPIKWRLQTYSGAPLGAHVIKPQIEAFNKAAHGEMEIELYYADQLVPTDELFRAMQAGTLDAVQSDDATMGSPVDISVFGGYFPFATRYSLDVPALFKYYGLNEIWDEAYSEVKGVKWLSTSAWDPCHLFTVKKKVTSLADMKGLRVFGVPTAGKFLAQYGL
;
A
#
# COMPACT_ATOMS: atom_id res chain seq x y z
N MET A 1 -5.37 7.01 -47.86
CA MET A 1 -4.27 6.18 -47.30
C MET A 1 -4.84 5.39 -46.15
N LYS A 2 -5.16 4.10 -46.34
CA LYS A 2 -5.68 3.18 -45.31
C LYS A 2 -4.47 2.59 -44.58
N LYS A 3 -4.42 2.74 -43.24
CA LYS A 3 -3.43 2.05 -42.40
C LYS A 3 -4.00 0.72 -41.97
N ASP A 4 -3.38 -0.36 -42.42
CA ASP A 4 -3.70 -1.73 -42.05
C ASP A 4 -3.40 -1.98 -40.56
N LYS A 5 -4.42 -2.36 -39.79
CA LYS A 5 -4.27 -2.86 -38.43
C LYS A 5 -3.81 -4.32 -38.51
N LYS A 6 -2.57 -4.57 -38.13
CA LYS A 6 -1.98 -5.90 -37.98
C LYS A 6 -2.64 -6.61 -36.79
N ILE A 7 -3.49 -7.59 -37.06
CA ILE A 7 -4.15 -8.44 -36.05
C ILE A 7 -3.10 -9.44 -35.56
N ILE A 8 -2.72 -9.34 -34.29
CA ILE A 8 -1.87 -10.32 -33.61
C ILE A 8 -2.76 -11.51 -33.24
N THR A 9 -2.77 -12.54 -34.06
CA THR A 9 -3.48 -13.80 -33.80
C THR A 9 -2.78 -14.60 -32.71
N ASN A 10 -3.49 -14.83 -31.63
CA ASN A 10 -3.08 -15.50 -30.41
C ASN A 10 -2.71 -16.99 -30.68
N LYS A 11 -1.43 -17.32 -30.75
CA LYS A 11 -0.92 -18.71 -30.87
C LYS A 11 -1.23 -19.59 -29.65
N ARG A 12 -1.81 -19.05 -28.58
CA ARG A 12 -2.22 -19.81 -27.39
C ARG A 12 -3.48 -20.66 -27.58
N ARG A 13 -4.35 -20.30 -28.54
CA ARG A 13 -5.58 -21.10 -28.81
C ARG A 13 -5.35 -22.37 -29.61
N SER A 14 -4.24 -22.53 -30.32
CA SER A 14 -3.97 -23.73 -31.13
C SER A 14 -3.37 -24.87 -30.30
N PHE A 15 -2.75 -24.59 -29.16
CA PHE A 15 -2.18 -25.59 -28.26
C PHE A 15 -3.26 -26.42 -27.55
N ILE A 16 -4.37 -25.76 -27.16
CA ILE A 16 -5.48 -26.42 -26.43
C ILE A 16 -6.28 -27.35 -27.33
N LYS A 17 -6.35 -27.10 -28.63
CA LYS A 17 -7.10 -27.96 -29.57
C LYS A 17 -6.36 -29.27 -29.95
N LYS A 18 -5.03 -29.34 -29.74
CA LYS A 18 -4.27 -30.57 -30.06
C LYS A 18 -4.11 -31.52 -28.85
N ALA A 19 -4.38 -31.06 -27.62
CA ALA A 19 -4.37 -31.89 -26.42
C ALA A 19 -5.68 -32.67 -26.19
N GLY A 20 -6.73 -32.38 -26.91
CA GLY A 20 -8.08 -32.95 -26.70
C GLY A 20 -8.40 -34.24 -27.46
N LEU A 21 -7.48 -34.85 -28.23
CA LEU A 21 -7.79 -36.00 -29.12
C LEU A 21 -7.13 -37.32 -28.74
N LEU A 22 -6.59 -37.48 -27.54
CA LEU A 22 -5.91 -38.72 -27.14
C LEU A 22 -6.34 -39.26 -25.76
N THR A 23 -7.67 -39.27 -25.46
CA THR A 23 -8.18 -40.07 -24.34
C THR A 23 -9.62 -40.51 -24.57
N LEU A 24 -9.80 -41.47 -25.46
CA LEU A 24 -10.95 -42.37 -25.47
C LEU A 24 -10.45 -43.76 -25.13
N GLY A 25 -10.52 -44.15 -23.86
CA GLY A 25 -10.24 -45.51 -23.44
C GLY A 25 -9.71 -45.63 -22.01
N ALA A 26 -10.58 -45.47 -21.00
CA ALA A 26 -10.55 -46.23 -19.74
C ALA A 26 -11.70 -45.75 -18.83
N ALA A 27 -12.80 -46.48 -18.84
CA ALA A 27 -13.84 -46.41 -17.82
C ALA A 27 -13.26 -46.93 -16.49
N GLY A 28 -13.39 -46.16 -15.39
CA GLY A 28 -13.12 -46.64 -14.05
C GLY A 28 -11.93 -45.95 -13.36
N ALA A 29 -11.89 -44.63 -13.28
CA ALA A 29 -11.00 -43.96 -12.33
C ALA A 29 -11.85 -43.14 -11.37
N THR A 30 -11.94 -43.63 -10.13
CA THR A 30 -12.28 -42.85 -8.96
C THR A 30 -11.59 -41.49 -9.02
N THR A 31 -12.33 -40.40 -8.87
CA THR A 31 -11.79 -39.04 -8.76
C THR A 31 -10.92 -38.90 -7.51
N VAL A 32 -9.70 -39.42 -7.58
CA VAL A 32 -8.66 -39.00 -6.66
C VAL A 32 -8.40 -37.55 -7.02
N LYS A 33 -8.87 -36.62 -6.17
CA LYS A 33 -8.38 -35.26 -6.20
C LYS A 33 -6.87 -35.35 -6.05
N ALA A 34 -6.13 -35.19 -7.14
CA ALA A 34 -4.70 -35.09 -7.06
C ALA A 34 -4.41 -33.94 -6.06
N PRO A 35 -3.63 -34.17 -5.02
CA PRO A 35 -3.16 -33.06 -4.20
C PRO A 35 -2.47 -32.11 -5.18
N TYR A 36 -2.80 -30.83 -5.11
CA TYR A 36 -2.09 -29.81 -5.86
C TYR A 36 -0.61 -30.01 -5.60
N ALA A 37 0.10 -30.52 -6.60
CA ALA A 37 1.55 -30.59 -6.53
C ALA A 37 2.02 -29.13 -6.61
N PHE A 38 2.23 -28.52 -5.44
CA PHE A 38 2.96 -27.28 -5.37
C PHE A 38 4.34 -27.54 -5.95
N SER A 39 4.57 -27.04 -7.16
CA SER A 39 5.93 -26.90 -7.64
C SER A 39 6.65 -26.07 -6.60
N ALA A 40 7.73 -26.59 -6.03
CA ALA A 40 8.57 -25.88 -5.09
C ALA A 40 9.33 -24.77 -5.86
N THR A 41 8.60 -23.76 -6.32
CA THR A 41 9.17 -22.50 -6.72
C THR A 41 9.58 -21.80 -5.44
N ASN A 42 10.80 -21.30 -5.39
CA ASN A 42 11.22 -20.47 -4.26
C ASN A 42 10.17 -19.39 -4.03
N PRO A 43 9.65 -19.22 -2.81
CA PRO A 43 8.63 -18.22 -2.53
C PRO A 43 9.14 -16.83 -2.90
N ILE A 44 8.27 -16.00 -3.42
CA ILE A 44 8.56 -14.57 -3.58
C ILE A 44 8.70 -14.00 -2.17
N LYS A 45 9.86 -13.42 -1.85
CA LYS A 45 10.10 -12.81 -0.54
C LYS A 45 10.11 -11.29 -0.66
N TRP A 46 9.29 -10.64 0.16
CA TRP A 46 9.27 -9.19 0.27
C TRP A 46 9.70 -8.74 1.67
N ARG A 47 10.58 -7.75 1.69
CA ARG A 47 10.92 -6.97 2.89
C ARG A 47 9.98 -5.77 2.94
N LEU A 48 9.07 -5.77 3.89
CA LEU A 48 8.14 -4.67 4.13
C LEU A 48 8.56 -3.94 5.40
N GLN A 49 8.88 -2.66 5.30
CA GLN A 49 9.05 -1.82 6.48
C GLN A 49 7.84 -0.91 6.69
N THR A 50 7.31 -0.92 7.91
CA THR A 50 6.28 0.03 8.34
C THR A 50 6.92 1.23 9.03
N TYR A 51 6.28 2.39 8.94
CA TYR A 51 6.65 3.57 9.75
C TYR A 51 6.24 3.42 11.22
N SER A 52 5.44 2.41 11.55
CA SER A 52 4.93 2.17 12.88
C SER A 52 5.99 1.54 13.77
N GLY A 53 6.14 2.09 14.97
CA GLY A 53 6.96 1.48 16.00
C GLY A 53 6.43 0.13 16.47
N ALA A 54 7.22 -0.59 17.27
CA ALA A 54 6.92 -1.94 17.72
C ALA A 54 5.52 -2.12 18.37
N PRO A 55 4.98 -1.22 19.20
CA PRO A 55 3.66 -1.42 19.80
C PRO A 55 2.54 -1.53 18.75
N LEU A 56 2.45 -0.56 17.84
CA LEU A 56 1.45 -0.59 16.77
C LEU A 56 1.76 -1.66 15.72
N GLY A 57 3.04 -1.79 15.36
CA GLY A 57 3.49 -2.79 14.41
C GLY A 57 3.16 -4.21 14.85
N ALA A 58 3.41 -4.57 16.12
CA ALA A 58 3.17 -5.90 16.63
C ALA A 58 1.68 -6.25 16.80
N HIS A 59 0.86 -5.27 17.19
CA HIS A 59 -0.54 -5.53 17.50
C HIS A 59 -1.50 -5.33 16.33
N VAL A 60 -1.13 -4.52 15.33
CA VAL A 60 -2.00 -4.19 14.20
C VAL A 60 -1.43 -4.71 12.87
N ILE A 61 -0.17 -4.39 12.56
CA ILE A 61 0.39 -4.71 11.23
C ILE A 61 0.78 -6.18 11.14
N LYS A 62 1.50 -6.70 12.14
CA LYS A 62 1.98 -8.09 12.16
C LYS A 62 0.86 -9.12 11.96
N PRO A 63 -0.29 -9.05 12.66
CA PRO A 63 -1.38 -10.02 12.43
C PRO A 63 -1.91 -10.02 10.99
N GLN A 64 -1.92 -8.85 10.32
CA GLN A 64 -2.35 -8.75 8.93
C GLN A 64 -1.35 -9.42 7.99
N ILE A 65 -0.04 -9.20 8.21
CA ILE A 65 1.03 -9.85 7.44
C ILE A 65 1.03 -11.37 7.67
N GLU A 66 0.85 -11.84 8.89
CA GLU A 66 0.75 -13.28 9.20
C GLU A 66 -0.47 -13.91 8.51
N ALA A 67 -1.62 -13.24 8.50
CA ALA A 67 -2.80 -13.69 7.78
C ALA A 67 -2.55 -13.76 6.27
N PHE A 68 -1.87 -12.76 5.69
CA PHE A 68 -1.48 -12.77 4.29
C PHE A 68 -0.53 -13.94 3.98
N ASN A 69 0.56 -14.10 4.75
CA ASN A 69 1.55 -15.16 4.54
C ASN A 69 0.90 -16.55 4.64
N LYS A 70 -0.05 -16.73 5.56
CA LYS A 70 -0.85 -17.95 5.65
C LYS A 70 -1.72 -18.17 4.41
N ALA A 71 -2.36 -17.12 3.91
CA ALA A 71 -3.21 -17.19 2.72
C ALA A 71 -2.42 -17.39 1.42
N ALA A 72 -1.18 -16.96 1.39
CA ALA A 72 -0.28 -17.14 0.24
C ALA A 72 0.24 -18.58 0.08
N HIS A 73 -0.03 -19.49 1.03
CA HIS A 73 0.32 -20.92 0.95
C HIS A 73 1.77 -21.22 0.55
N GLY A 74 2.72 -20.33 0.88
CA GLY A 74 4.14 -20.48 0.55
C GLY A 74 4.52 -19.99 -0.85
N GLU A 75 3.60 -19.44 -1.63
CA GLU A 75 3.91 -18.81 -2.91
C GLU A 75 4.60 -17.45 -2.73
N MET A 76 4.23 -16.74 -1.65
CA MET A 76 4.80 -15.45 -1.27
C MET A 76 4.93 -15.35 0.25
N GLU A 77 5.98 -14.65 0.69
CA GLU A 77 6.25 -14.37 2.09
C GLU A 77 6.60 -12.89 2.25
N ILE A 78 5.94 -12.20 3.17
CA ILE A 78 6.28 -10.84 3.56
C ILE A 78 6.98 -10.89 4.90
N GLU A 79 8.20 -10.37 4.95
CA GLU A 79 8.99 -10.18 6.16
C GLU A 79 8.78 -8.74 6.65
N LEU A 80 8.22 -8.61 7.87
CA LEU A 80 7.85 -7.31 8.45
C LEU A 80 8.98 -6.73 9.29
N TYR A 81 9.31 -5.49 8.99
CA TYR A 81 10.23 -4.64 9.77
C TYR A 81 9.47 -3.42 10.32
N TYR A 82 9.76 -3.05 11.56
CA TYR A 82 9.17 -1.87 12.19
C TYR A 82 9.95 -0.59 11.83
N ALA A 83 9.45 0.55 12.28
CA ALA A 83 10.08 1.84 12.07
C ALA A 83 11.59 1.80 12.36
N ASP A 84 12.37 2.39 11.48
CA ASP A 84 13.82 2.60 11.60
C ASP A 84 14.68 1.31 11.73
N GLN A 85 14.13 0.12 11.42
CA GLN A 85 14.88 -1.13 11.51
C GLN A 85 15.82 -1.38 10.33
N LEU A 86 15.41 -1.06 9.11
CA LEU A 86 16.26 -1.22 7.91
C LEU A 86 16.75 0.13 7.41
N VAL A 87 15.85 1.11 7.32
CA VAL A 87 16.17 2.48 6.91
C VAL A 87 15.40 3.47 7.79
N PRO A 88 15.86 4.73 7.92
CA PRO A 88 15.09 5.80 8.56
C PRO A 88 13.71 5.96 7.90
N THR A 89 12.71 6.28 8.73
CA THR A 89 11.31 6.32 8.27
C THR A 89 11.06 7.36 7.16
N ASP A 90 11.76 8.48 7.18
CA ASP A 90 11.69 9.52 6.15
C ASP A 90 12.40 9.16 4.83
N GLU A 91 13.18 8.08 4.82
CA GLU A 91 13.86 7.55 3.64
C GLU A 91 13.15 6.33 3.00
N LEU A 92 12.01 5.91 3.55
CA LEU A 92 11.27 4.71 3.11
C LEU A 92 10.95 4.72 1.61
N PHE A 93 10.50 5.87 1.09
CA PHE A 93 10.16 5.99 -0.33
C PHE A 93 11.37 5.77 -1.24
N ARG A 94 12.49 6.40 -0.91
CA ARG A 94 13.74 6.24 -1.66
C ARG A 94 14.31 4.83 -1.59
N ALA A 95 14.22 4.20 -0.42
CA ALA A 95 14.65 2.83 -0.21
C ALA A 95 13.84 1.83 -1.04
N MET A 96 12.53 2.06 -1.18
CA MET A 96 11.66 1.27 -2.06
C MET A 96 12.03 1.50 -3.54
N GLN A 97 12.21 2.74 -3.98
CA GLN A 97 12.65 3.03 -5.35
C GLN A 97 14.00 2.42 -5.70
N ALA A 98 14.91 2.36 -4.74
CA ALA A 98 16.23 1.76 -4.90
C ALA A 98 16.23 0.22 -4.82
N GLY A 99 15.10 -0.42 -4.48
CA GLY A 99 14.99 -1.86 -4.29
C GLY A 99 15.62 -2.38 -2.98
N THR A 100 15.95 -1.49 -2.05
CA THR A 100 16.38 -1.90 -0.70
C THR A 100 15.22 -2.47 0.09
N LEU A 101 14.02 -1.96 -0.12
CA LEU A 101 12.76 -2.48 0.37
C LEU A 101 11.89 -2.91 -0.82
N ASP A 102 11.14 -3.98 -0.64
CA ASP A 102 10.21 -4.48 -1.66
C ASP A 102 8.81 -3.85 -1.48
N ALA A 103 8.46 -3.49 -0.24
CA ALA A 103 7.21 -2.81 0.08
C ALA A 103 7.36 -1.87 1.29
N VAL A 104 6.49 -0.90 1.37
CA VAL A 104 6.40 0.09 2.46
C VAL A 104 4.96 0.22 2.89
N GLN A 105 4.73 0.24 4.21
CA GLN A 105 3.46 0.63 4.79
C GLN A 105 3.69 1.91 5.60
N SER A 106 3.20 3.03 5.06
CA SER A 106 3.38 4.35 5.66
C SER A 106 2.30 5.31 5.15
N ASP A 107 2.23 6.49 5.75
CA ASP A 107 1.59 7.61 5.10
C ASP A 107 2.58 8.33 4.16
N ASP A 108 2.04 8.95 3.13
CA ASP A 108 2.83 9.57 2.07
C ASP A 108 3.77 10.67 2.58
N ALA A 109 3.33 11.46 3.55
CA ALA A 109 4.13 12.56 4.09
C ALA A 109 5.30 12.04 4.94
N THR A 110 5.07 11.01 5.75
CA THR A 110 6.07 10.42 6.64
C THR A 110 7.16 9.67 5.88
N MET A 111 6.80 8.98 4.79
CA MET A 111 7.78 8.22 4.00
C MET A 111 8.57 9.06 2.98
N GLY A 112 8.33 10.37 2.91
CA GLY A 112 9.03 11.26 1.98
C GLY A 112 8.59 11.08 0.52
N SER A 113 7.32 10.73 0.28
CA SER A 113 6.77 10.62 -1.08
C SER A 113 6.84 11.95 -1.82
N PRO A 114 7.36 11.98 -3.07
CA PRO A 114 7.39 13.18 -3.91
C PRO A 114 6.07 13.44 -4.64
N VAL A 115 5.07 12.57 -4.49
CA VAL A 115 3.80 12.64 -5.23
C VAL A 115 2.90 13.70 -4.62
N ASP A 116 2.58 14.75 -5.37
CA ASP A 116 1.85 15.93 -4.87
C ASP A 116 0.46 15.61 -4.33
N ILE A 117 -0.23 14.63 -4.90
CA ILE A 117 -1.56 14.20 -4.44
C ILE A 117 -1.55 13.66 -3.01
N SER A 118 -0.40 13.22 -2.53
CA SER A 118 -0.22 12.65 -1.19
C SER A 118 -0.68 13.58 -0.07
N VAL A 119 -0.64 14.90 -0.27
CA VAL A 119 -1.14 15.89 0.70
C VAL A 119 -2.63 15.76 0.99
N PHE A 120 -3.38 15.14 0.10
CA PHE A 120 -4.82 14.92 0.26
C PHE A 120 -5.17 13.57 0.91
N GLY A 121 -4.18 12.66 1.03
CA GLY A 121 -4.41 11.26 1.40
C GLY A 121 -4.75 10.99 2.86
N GLY A 122 -4.34 11.84 3.78
CA GLY A 122 -4.55 11.54 5.20
C GLY A 122 -4.63 12.74 6.11
N TYR A 123 -4.07 13.86 5.69
CA TYR A 123 -3.91 15.03 6.57
C TYR A 123 -4.64 16.28 6.06
N PHE A 124 -5.58 16.10 5.14
CA PHE A 124 -6.39 17.25 4.70
C PHE A 124 -7.37 17.62 5.81
N PRO A 125 -7.27 18.82 6.39
CA PRO A 125 -8.10 19.21 7.52
C PRO A 125 -9.59 19.11 7.17
N PHE A 126 -10.36 18.51 8.07
CA PHE A 126 -11.82 18.37 7.97
C PHE A 126 -12.35 17.58 6.76
N ALA A 127 -11.50 16.85 6.05
CA ALA A 127 -11.92 16.07 4.87
C ALA A 127 -12.83 14.90 5.23
N THR A 128 -12.59 14.24 6.35
CA THR A 128 -13.38 13.12 6.82
C THR A 128 -13.74 13.27 8.29
N ARG A 129 -14.83 12.65 8.70
CA ARG A 129 -15.29 12.68 10.08
C ARG A 129 -14.87 11.44 10.86
N TYR A 130 -14.84 10.31 10.19
CA TYR A 130 -14.54 9.03 10.81
C TYR A 130 -13.37 8.34 10.10
N SER A 131 -12.60 7.54 10.83
CA SER A 131 -11.47 6.78 10.30
C SER A 131 -11.85 5.90 9.11
N LEU A 132 -13.06 5.32 9.12
CA LEU A 132 -13.54 4.46 8.05
C LEU A 132 -14.00 5.20 6.79
N ASP A 133 -14.15 6.52 6.84
CA ASP A 133 -14.52 7.31 5.66
C ASP A 133 -13.41 7.25 4.60
N VAL A 134 -12.14 7.24 5.03
CA VAL A 134 -11.00 7.22 4.10
C VAL A 134 -10.98 5.96 3.23
N PRO A 135 -10.98 4.74 3.78
CA PRO A 135 -11.07 3.53 2.95
C PRO A 135 -12.32 3.48 2.06
N ALA A 136 -13.44 4.04 2.53
CA ALA A 136 -14.67 4.10 1.74
C ALA A 136 -14.51 5.03 0.53
N LEU A 137 -13.90 6.22 0.71
CA LEU A 137 -13.59 7.15 -0.36
C LEU A 137 -12.69 6.51 -1.43
N PHE A 138 -11.65 5.82 -1.00
CA PHE A 138 -10.75 5.11 -1.92
C PHE A 138 -11.48 4.00 -2.67
N LYS A 139 -12.24 3.15 -1.98
CA LYS A 139 -12.85 1.96 -2.57
C LYS A 139 -14.07 2.25 -3.44
N TYR A 140 -14.89 3.25 -3.07
CA TYR A 140 -16.22 3.45 -3.68
C TYR A 140 -16.39 4.79 -4.41
N TYR A 141 -15.48 5.75 -4.22
CA TYR A 141 -15.61 7.11 -4.74
C TYR A 141 -14.46 7.56 -5.65
N GLY A 142 -13.69 6.60 -6.16
CA GLY A 142 -12.73 6.84 -7.23
C GLY A 142 -11.34 7.33 -6.78
N LEU A 143 -11.05 7.38 -5.47
CA LEU A 143 -9.72 7.81 -5.02
C LEU A 143 -8.64 6.76 -5.30
N ASN A 144 -8.98 5.47 -5.37
CA ASN A 144 -8.03 4.43 -5.77
C ASN A 144 -7.44 4.71 -7.15
N GLU A 145 -8.30 5.03 -8.10
CA GLU A 145 -7.94 5.29 -9.50
C GLU A 145 -7.04 6.52 -9.60
N ILE A 146 -7.37 7.58 -8.86
CA ILE A 146 -6.59 8.82 -8.84
C ILE A 146 -5.19 8.58 -8.26
N TRP A 147 -5.09 7.82 -7.16
CA TRP A 147 -3.78 7.47 -6.56
C TRP A 147 -2.97 6.55 -7.46
N ASP A 148 -3.61 5.54 -8.06
CA ASP A 148 -2.93 4.64 -8.98
C ASP A 148 -2.39 5.38 -10.21
N GLU A 149 -3.13 6.33 -10.76
CA GLU A 149 -2.70 7.20 -11.85
C GLU A 149 -1.49 8.06 -11.41
N ALA A 150 -1.60 8.78 -10.30
CA ALA A 150 -0.55 9.64 -9.80
C ALA A 150 0.76 8.87 -9.50
N TYR A 151 0.66 7.71 -8.89
CA TYR A 151 1.83 6.86 -8.61
C TYR A 151 2.37 6.15 -9.84
N SER A 152 1.57 5.97 -10.90
CA SER A 152 2.04 5.37 -12.16
C SER A 152 3.10 6.20 -12.88
N GLU A 153 3.14 7.50 -12.60
CA GLU A 153 4.17 8.41 -13.10
C GLU A 153 5.52 8.23 -12.40
N VAL A 154 5.52 7.57 -11.24
CA VAL A 154 6.73 7.33 -10.45
C VAL A 154 7.36 6.00 -10.84
N LYS A 155 8.52 6.05 -11.48
CA LYS A 155 9.23 4.85 -11.92
C LYS A 155 9.57 3.93 -10.75
N GLY A 156 9.24 2.63 -10.90
CA GLY A 156 9.63 1.58 -9.97
C GLY A 156 8.77 1.49 -8.71
N VAL A 157 7.66 2.23 -8.66
CA VAL A 157 6.73 2.21 -7.53
C VAL A 157 5.33 1.84 -8.01
N LYS A 158 4.62 1.06 -7.23
CA LYS A 158 3.20 0.74 -7.42
C LYS A 158 2.47 1.03 -6.12
N TRP A 159 1.46 1.89 -6.21
CA TRP A 159 0.52 2.08 -5.11
C TRP A 159 -0.43 0.87 -5.03
N LEU A 160 -0.71 0.37 -3.84
CA LEU A 160 -1.53 -0.84 -3.66
C LEU A 160 -2.89 -0.52 -3.05
N SER A 161 -2.91 0.13 -1.90
CA SER A 161 -4.15 0.46 -1.21
C SER A 161 -3.92 1.46 -0.09
N THR A 162 -5.02 2.01 0.43
CA THR A 162 -5.04 2.79 1.66
C THR A 162 -5.55 1.97 2.84
N SER A 163 -5.29 2.46 4.05
CA SER A 163 -5.86 1.94 5.31
C SER A 163 -6.58 3.05 6.06
N ALA A 164 -7.43 2.65 7.02
CA ALA A 164 -8.02 3.59 7.96
C ALA A 164 -6.95 4.17 8.88
N TRP A 165 -7.12 5.43 9.25
CA TRP A 165 -6.28 6.13 10.22
C TRP A 165 -7.17 6.89 11.21
N ASP A 166 -6.72 6.97 12.45
CA ASP A 166 -7.45 7.72 13.47
C ASP A 166 -7.33 9.24 13.24
N PRO A 167 -8.34 10.02 13.65
CA PRO A 167 -8.27 11.47 13.57
C PRO A 167 -7.05 12.02 14.31
N CYS A 168 -6.35 12.95 13.65
CA CYS A 168 -5.24 13.64 14.28
C CYS A 168 -5.76 14.78 15.16
N HIS A 169 -5.33 14.82 16.41
CA HIS A 169 -5.70 15.82 17.38
C HIS A 169 -4.52 16.68 17.80
N LEU A 170 -4.79 17.94 18.12
CA LEU A 170 -3.79 18.81 18.71
C LEU A 170 -3.83 18.67 20.22
N PHE A 171 -2.68 18.31 20.81
CA PHE A 171 -2.49 18.21 22.26
C PHE A 171 -1.52 19.26 22.76
N THR A 172 -1.80 19.84 23.92
CA THR A 172 -0.90 20.76 24.62
C THR A 172 -0.53 20.20 25.98
N VAL A 173 0.74 20.29 26.35
CA VAL A 173 1.26 19.68 27.58
C VAL A 173 1.31 20.70 28.73
N LYS A 174 1.75 21.92 28.48
CA LYS A 174 2.05 22.92 29.53
C LYS A 174 1.06 24.08 29.58
N LYS A 175 0.38 24.37 28.48
CA LYS A 175 -0.52 25.54 28.35
C LYS A 175 -1.85 25.10 27.77
N LYS A 176 -2.94 25.48 28.42
CA LYS A 176 -4.27 25.29 27.83
C LYS A 176 -4.42 26.24 26.65
N VAL A 177 -4.80 25.71 25.50
CA VAL A 177 -5.10 26.44 24.28
C VAL A 177 -6.62 26.48 24.11
N THR A 178 -7.19 27.66 24.05
CA THR A 178 -8.64 27.90 23.87
C THR A 178 -8.93 28.79 22.67
N SER A 179 -7.91 29.42 22.11
CA SER A 179 -7.99 30.29 20.94
C SER A 179 -6.75 30.20 20.08
N LEU A 180 -6.79 30.66 18.84
CA LEU A 180 -5.62 30.75 17.95
C LEU A 180 -4.54 31.69 18.54
N ALA A 181 -4.97 32.75 19.27
CA ALA A 181 -4.02 33.66 19.92
C ALA A 181 -3.17 32.95 20.98
N ASP A 182 -3.71 31.94 21.66
CA ASP A 182 -2.97 31.16 22.66
C ASP A 182 -1.88 30.30 22.04
N MET A 183 -1.98 29.98 20.77
CA MET A 183 -1.01 29.15 20.04
C MET A 183 0.21 29.94 19.59
N LYS A 184 0.10 31.27 19.54
CA LYS A 184 1.18 32.12 19.04
C LYS A 184 2.47 31.92 19.84
N GLY A 185 3.57 31.62 19.14
CA GLY A 185 4.88 31.37 19.73
C GLY A 185 5.05 29.99 20.38
N LEU A 186 4.06 29.09 20.29
CA LEU A 186 4.24 27.71 20.70
C LEU A 186 5.04 26.92 19.66
N ARG A 187 5.89 26.00 20.14
CA ARG A 187 6.51 24.99 19.29
C ARG A 187 5.54 23.84 19.09
N VAL A 188 5.11 23.65 17.86
CA VAL A 188 4.18 22.57 17.48
C VAL A 188 4.93 21.48 16.74
N PHE A 189 4.75 20.23 17.17
CA PHE A 189 5.12 19.07 16.38
C PHE A 189 3.95 18.71 15.46
N GLY A 190 4.23 18.50 14.19
CA GLY A 190 3.20 18.13 13.21
C GLY A 190 3.81 17.75 11.87
N VAL A 191 2.99 17.21 11.00
CA VAL A 191 3.39 16.92 9.61
C VAL A 191 3.61 18.22 8.83
N PRO A 192 4.49 18.22 7.80
CA PRO A 192 4.82 19.44 7.05
C PRO A 192 3.62 20.18 6.47
N THR A 193 2.61 19.46 6.01
CA THR A 193 1.36 20.02 5.48
C THR A 193 0.58 20.81 6.52
N ALA A 194 0.41 20.25 7.71
CA ALA A 194 -0.23 20.93 8.83
C ALA A 194 0.56 22.18 9.25
N GLY A 195 1.91 22.10 9.27
CA GLY A 195 2.77 23.23 9.53
C GLY A 195 2.60 24.36 8.53
N LYS A 196 2.56 24.06 7.22
CA LYS A 196 2.29 25.06 6.17
C LYS A 196 0.92 25.71 6.31
N PHE A 197 -0.10 24.94 6.68
CA PHE A 197 -1.43 25.46 6.93
C PHE A 197 -1.44 26.41 8.15
N LEU A 198 -0.88 25.97 9.27
CA LEU A 198 -0.85 26.78 10.49
C LEU A 198 -0.03 28.06 10.34
N ALA A 199 1.06 28.04 9.56
CA ALA A 199 1.90 29.20 9.29
C ALA A 199 1.12 30.35 8.61
N GLN A 200 0.05 30.06 7.84
CA GLN A 200 -0.82 31.08 7.24
C GLN A 200 -1.60 31.89 8.30
N TYR A 201 -1.74 31.34 9.50
CA TYR A 201 -2.38 31.99 10.64
C TYR A 201 -1.37 32.55 11.65
N GLY A 202 -0.08 32.59 11.28
CA GLY A 202 0.99 33.10 12.14
C GLY A 202 1.40 32.16 13.29
N LEU A 203 1.21 30.86 13.07
CA LEU A 203 1.51 29.80 14.04
C LEU A 203 2.70 28.98 13.61
#